data_85c8a4da98eaef4403201d04d47e57ad
#
_entry.id   85c8a4da98eaef4403201d04d47e57ad
#
_cell.length_a   1.000
_cell.length_b   1.000
_cell.length_c   1.000
_cell.angle_alpha   90.00
_cell.angle_beta   90.00
_cell.angle_gamma   90.00
#
_symmetry.space_group_name_H-M   'P 1'
#
loop_
_entity.id
_entity.type
_entity.pdbx_description
1 polymer ?
#
loop_
_entity_poly.entity_id
_entity_poly.type
_entity_poly.pdbx_seq_one_letter_code
_entity_poly.pdbx_strand_id
1 'polypeptide(L)'
;VCMTDATCYESHMRFPTDMKLLWESLEWLYRHICKHCGELGIRRPRNKYKDVAESYLSYCKKRKRKASRTRMLKRRMIRLLEKLISQRDGIHCRYGTSLRYTQDYRKRLSIIRKILVQEKEMFEGKKVSDRIVSIDRHYVRPIVRGKETKSVEFGAKVNNIQIDGISFIEHLSFKAFNEGIRLKDCIRMQQKLMNVRVRCVAADSIYALSLIH
;
A
#
# COMPACT_ATOMS: atom_id res chain seq x y z
N VAL A 1 -29.47 -19.98 -12.48
CA VAL A 1 -28.55 -19.04 -13.13
C VAL A 1 -27.42 -18.75 -12.19
N CYS A 2 -26.18 -18.69 -12.69
CA CYS A 2 -25.02 -18.19 -11.95
C CYS A 2 -24.73 -16.77 -12.45
N MET A 3 -24.87 -15.77 -11.60
CA MET A 3 -24.49 -14.40 -11.90
C MET A 3 -23.18 -14.11 -11.20
N THR A 4 -22.18 -13.58 -11.92
CA THR A 4 -20.88 -13.22 -11.35
C THR A 4 -20.38 -11.87 -11.83
N ASP A 5 -19.79 -11.11 -10.92
CA ASP A 5 -19.17 -9.81 -11.20
C ASP A 5 -18.07 -9.54 -10.18
N ALA A 6 -17.05 -8.77 -10.60
CA ALA A 6 -16.00 -8.33 -9.72
C ALA A 6 -16.07 -6.82 -9.45
N THR A 7 -16.01 -6.49 -8.17
CA THR A 7 -16.02 -5.10 -7.72
C THR A 7 -14.83 -4.79 -6.81
N CYS A 8 -14.52 -3.52 -6.62
CA CYS A 8 -13.54 -3.07 -5.64
C CYS A 8 -14.24 -2.38 -4.47
N TYR A 9 -14.08 -2.92 -3.27
CA TYR A 9 -14.48 -2.27 -2.04
C TYR A 9 -13.36 -1.33 -1.59
N GLU A 10 -13.55 -0.04 -1.84
CA GLU A 10 -12.54 0.97 -1.51
C GLU A 10 -12.26 1.04 0.00
N SER A 11 -11.01 1.05 0.35
CA SER A 11 -10.57 1.34 1.70
C SER A 11 -10.71 2.82 2.02
N HIS A 12 -11.27 3.16 3.19
CA HIS A 12 -11.26 4.54 3.69
C HIS A 12 -9.82 4.97 4.00
N MET A 13 -9.15 5.52 3.00
CA MET A 13 -7.81 6.08 3.12
C MET A 13 -7.68 7.33 2.26
N ARG A 14 -6.91 8.30 2.73
CA ARG A 14 -6.57 9.46 1.89
C ARG A 14 -5.79 8.99 0.69
N PHE A 15 -6.04 9.61 -0.48
CA PHE A 15 -5.32 9.29 -1.71
C PHE A 15 -3.80 9.23 -1.46
N PRO A 16 -3.17 8.09 -1.67
CA PRO A 16 -1.76 7.91 -1.38
C PRO A 16 -0.89 8.66 -2.41
N THR A 17 0.09 9.38 -1.89
CA THR A 17 1.14 10.00 -2.70
C THR A 17 2.50 9.61 -2.15
N ASP A 18 3.51 9.53 -3.02
CA ASP A 18 4.89 9.23 -2.61
C ASP A 18 5.39 10.18 -1.53
N MET A 19 5.07 11.46 -1.69
CA MET A 19 5.48 12.50 -0.75
C MET A 19 4.89 12.29 0.65
N LYS A 20 3.62 11.87 0.71
CA LYS A 20 2.93 11.57 1.98
C LYS A 20 3.51 10.30 2.62
N LEU A 21 3.70 9.25 1.81
CA LEU A 21 4.26 7.98 2.28
C LEU A 21 5.68 8.15 2.85
N LEU A 22 6.53 8.93 2.16
CA LEU A 22 7.86 9.30 2.66
C LEU A 22 7.77 10.11 3.95
N TRP A 23 6.85 11.08 4.02
CA TRP A 23 6.69 11.93 5.20
C TRP A 23 6.25 11.12 6.43
N GLU A 24 5.24 10.28 6.30
CA GLU A 24 4.78 9.40 7.38
C GLU A 24 5.90 8.46 7.87
N SER A 25 6.73 7.96 6.94
CA SER A 25 7.90 7.13 7.28
C SER A 25 8.95 7.91 8.07
N LEU A 26 9.25 9.14 7.65
CA LEU A 26 10.21 10.04 8.31
C LEU A 26 9.74 10.43 9.71
N GLU A 27 8.49 10.84 9.82
CA GLU A 27 7.89 11.28 11.09
C GLU A 27 7.87 10.15 12.12
N TRP A 28 7.42 8.97 11.70
CA TRP A 28 7.39 7.81 12.58
C TRP A 28 8.80 7.43 13.08
N LEU A 29 9.76 7.34 12.16
CA LEU A 29 11.11 6.92 12.49
C LEU A 29 11.83 7.95 13.37
N TYR A 30 11.70 9.24 13.05
CA TYR A 30 12.27 10.32 13.85
C TYR A 30 11.71 10.33 15.28
N ARG A 31 10.39 10.18 15.43
CA ARG A 31 9.72 10.11 16.74
C ARG A 31 10.27 8.96 17.59
N HIS A 32 10.46 7.79 16.99
CA HIS A 32 11.00 6.62 17.69
C HIS A 32 12.49 6.78 18.04
N ILE A 33 13.30 7.38 17.17
CA ILE A 33 14.69 7.72 17.51
C ILE A 33 14.72 8.67 18.71
N CYS A 34 13.89 9.71 18.73
CA CYS A 34 13.82 10.65 19.85
C CYS A 34 13.41 9.94 21.17
N LYS A 35 12.43 9.04 21.10
CA LYS A 35 11.95 8.25 22.23
C LYS A 35 13.07 7.36 22.77
N HIS A 36 13.73 6.57 21.91
CA HIS A 36 14.81 5.67 22.32
C HIS A 36 16.02 6.44 22.90
N CYS A 37 16.37 7.59 22.31
CA CYS A 37 17.43 8.42 22.89
C CYS A 37 17.07 8.95 24.28
N GLY A 38 15.78 9.29 24.51
CA GLY A 38 15.31 9.70 25.83
C GLY A 38 15.34 8.56 26.85
N GLU A 39 14.89 7.37 26.45
CA GLU A 39 14.93 6.16 27.31
C GLU A 39 16.36 5.75 27.71
N LEU A 40 17.31 5.97 26.81
CA LEU A 40 18.73 5.64 27.03
C LEU A 40 19.53 6.79 27.66
N GLY A 41 18.97 7.97 27.87
CA GLY A 41 19.69 9.15 28.36
C GLY A 41 20.78 9.65 27.40
N ILE A 42 20.74 9.30 26.09
CA ILE A 42 21.79 9.65 25.14
C ILE A 42 21.41 10.86 24.26
N ARG A 43 22.43 11.57 23.76
CA ARG A 43 22.23 12.70 22.87
C ARG A 43 21.65 12.23 21.53
N ARG A 44 20.63 12.94 21.03
CA ARG A 44 20.04 12.68 19.70
C ARG A 44 21.06 12.91 18.59
N PRO A 45 21.13 12.00 17.60
CA PRO A 45 22.00 12.18 16.45
C PRO A 45 21.59 13.39 15.60
N ARG A 46 22.54 14.15 15.11
CA ARG A 46 22.29 15.31 14.23
C ARG A 46 21.71 14.88 12.88
N ASN A 47 20.60 15.49 12.47
CA ASN A 47 19.97 15.30 11.16
C ASN A 47 19.20 16.56 10.74
N LYS A 48 18.73 16.57 9.49
CA LYS A 48 17.99 17.71 8.91
C LYS A 48 16.48 17.53 8.96
N TYR A 49 15.95 16.83 9.98
CA TYR A 49 14.52 16.55 10.06
C TYR A 49 13.68 17.82 10.12
N LYS A 50 14.03 18.80 10.94
CA LYS A 50 13.30 20.06 11.09
C LYS A 50 13.21 20.81 9.75
N ASP A 51 14.33 20.98 9.04
CA ASP A 51 14.40 21.70 7.75
C ASP A 51 13.55 21.01 6.68
N VAL A 52 13.53 19.66 6.67
CA VAL A 52 12.71 18.88 5.73
C VAL A 52 11.24 18.96 6.12
N ALA A 53 10.91 18.96 7.41
CA ALA A 53 9.54 19.12 7.91
C ALA A 53 8.95 20.45 7.49
N GLU A 54 9.64 21.55 7.70
CA GLU A 54 9.22 22.90 7.27
C GLU A 54 9.02 22.96 5.75
N SER A 55 9.98 22.38 5.00
CA SER A 55 9.88 22.32 3.54
C SER A 55 8.67 21.50 3.07
N TYR A 56 8.35 20.39 3.75
CA TYR A 56 7.18 19.56 3.44
C TYR A 56 5.87 20.27 3.79
N LEU A 57 5.78 20.92 4.96
CA LEU A 57 4.61 21.71 5.35
C LEU A 57 4.35 22.86 4.36
N SER A 58 5.41 23.58 3.96
CA SER A 58 5.32 24.61 2.92
C SER A 58 4.85 24.05 1.58
N TYR A 59 5.33 22.86 1.20
CA TYR A 59 4.90 22.15 0.00
C TYR A 59 3.41 21.77 0.04
N CYS A 60 2.91 21.32 1.19
CA CYS A 60 1.50 20.93 1.36
C CYS A 60 0.53 22.12 1.23
N LYS A 61 0.95 23.31 1.67
CA LYS A 61 0.15 24.54 1.59
C LYS A 61 0.00 25.08 0.15
N LYS A 62 0.86 24.64 -0.79
CA LYS A 62 0.84 25.18 -2.16
C LYS A 62 -0.20 24.49 -3.01
N ARG A 63 -1.08 25.28 -3.65
CA ARG A 63 -2.08 24.80 -4.62
C ARG A 63 -1.42 24.31 -5.92
N LYS A 64 -0.49 25.10 -6.48
CA LYS A 64 0.30 24.71 -7.66
C LYS A 64 1.71 24.31 -7.25
N ARG A 65 2.14 23.11 -7.64
CA ARG A 65 3.42 22.51 -7.27
C ARG A 65 4.29 22.32 -8.51
N LYS A 66 5.44 23.04 -8.58
CA LYS A 66 6.40 22.88 -9.67
C LYS A 66 7.07 21.50 -9.58
N ALA A 67 7.14 20.76 -10.69
CA ALA A 67 7.70 19.41 -10.75
C ALA A 67 9.17 19.37 -10.26
N SER A 68 9.99 20.36 -10.63
CA SER A 68 11.39 20.46 -10.19
C SER A 68 11.53 20.59 -8.67
N ARG A 69 10.69 21.41 -8.02
CA ARG A 69 10.68 21.56 -6.56
C ARG A 69 10.19 20.28 -5.85
N THR A 70 9.17 19.63 -6.41
CA THR A 70 8.67 18.34 -5.90
C THR A 70 9.78 17.28 -5.95
N ARG A 71 10.50 17.19 -7.08
CA ARG A 71 11.61 16.25 -7.26
C ARG A 71 12.76 16.54 -6.29
N MET A 72 13.10 17.81 -6.10
CA MET A 72 14.14 18.21 -5.15
C MET A 72 13.77 17.84 -3.71
N LEU A 73 12.53 18.13 -3.29
CA LEU A 73 12.05 17.78 -1.94
C LEU A 73 12.01 16.26 -1.76
N LYS A 74 11.50 15.51 -2.75
CA LYS A 74 11.49 14.04 -2.72
C LYS A 74 12.90 13.47 -2.52
N ARG A 75 13.89 13.97 -3.24
CA ARG A 75 15.32 13.59 -3.07
C ARG A 75 15.81 13.83 -1.64
N ARG A 76 15.50 15.00 -1.06
CA ARG A 76 15.87 15.34 0.31
C ARG A 76 15.23 14.41 1.32
N MET A 77 13.95 14.04 1.13
CA MET A 77 13.20 13.12 1.99
C MET A 77 13.78 11.70 1.93
N ILE A 78 14.09 11.19 0.74
CA ILE A 78 14.72 9.87 0.56
C ILE A 78 16.07 9.81 1.28
N ARG A 79 16.94 10.80 1.08
CA ARG A 79 18.24 10.87 1.75
C ARG A 79 18.12 10.98 3.28
N LEU A 80 17.13 11.73 3.75
CA LEU A 80 16.87 11.83 5.19
C LEU A 80 16.37 10.51 5.75
N LEU A 81 15.46 9.81 5.06
CA LEU A 81 14.93 8.52 5.49
C LEU A 81 16.05 7.48 5.61
N GLU A 82 16.95 7.42 4.62
CA GLU A 82 18.13 6.57 4.66
C GLU A 82 19.02 6.89 5.87
N LYS A 83 19.30 8.18 6.11
CA LYS A 83 20.07 8.62 7.28
C LYS A 83 19.41 8.25 8.60
N LEU A 84 18.10 8.43 8.73
CA LEU A 84 17.38 8.07 9.96
C LEU A 84 17.38 6.55 10.20
N ILE A 85 17.26 5.74 9.15
CA ILE A 85 17.40 4.27 9.29
C ILE A 85 18.78 3.92 9.78
N SER A 86 19.84 4.49 9.20
CA SER A 86 21.24 4.26 9.64
C SER A 86 21.46 4.72 11.10
N GLN A 87 20.93 5.88 11.50
CA GLN A 87 21.01 6.37 12.89
C GLN A 87 20.29 5.43 13.85
N ARG A 88 19.10 4.95 13.50
CA ARG A 88 18.35 3.97 14.30
C ARG A 88 19.13 2.67 14.44
N ASP A 89 19.72 2.19 13.35
CA ASP A 89 20.50 0.95 13.34
C ASP A 89 21.78 1.07 14.18
N GLY A 90 22.45 2.22 14.13
CA GLY A 90 23.58 2.52 14.99
C GLY A 90 23.20 2.56 16.48
N ILE A 91 22.03 3.09 16.83
CA ILE A 91 21.51 3.06 18.21
C ILE A 91 21.20 1.60 18.61
N HIS A 92 20.58 0.84 17.72
CA HIS A 92 20.28 -0.56 18.00
C HIS A 92 21.54 -1.43 18.16
N CYS A 93 22.56 -1.22 17.36
CA CYS A 93 23.82 -1.94 17.45
C CYS A 93 24.51 -1.71 18.81
N ARG A 94 24.48 -0.46 19.31
CA ARG A 94 25.15 -0.10 20.57
C ARG A 94 24.34 -0.42 21.82
N TYR A 95 23.01 -0.28 21.76
CA TYR A 95 22.12 -0.30 22.92
C TYR A 95 20.92 -1.23 22.76
N GLY A 96 20.94 -2.14 21.77
CA GLY A 96 19.78 -2.98 21.43
C GLY A 96 19.29 -3.89 22.54
N THR A 97 20.20 -4.32 23.42
CA THR A 97 19.87 -5.13 24.61
C THR A 97 19.08 -4.35 25.67
N SER A 98 19.26 -3.03 25.72
CA SER A 98 18.56 -2.13 26.65
C SER A 98 17.21 -1.62 26.12
N LEU A 99 16.90 -1.87 24.83
CA LEU A 99 15.68 -1.41 24.19
C LEU A 99 14.73 -2.57 23.93
N ARG A 100 13.47 -2.41 24.34
CA ARG A 100 12.40 -3.38 24.04
C ARG A 100 11.65 -2.95 22.78
N TYR A 101 11.66 -3.80 21.76
CA TYR A 101 10.95 -3.57 20.52
C TYR A 101 9.72 -4.49 20.43
N THR A 102 8.54 -3.91 20.27
CA THR A 102 7.31 -4.67 20.01
C THR A 102 7.37 -5.31 18.62
N GLN A 103 6.54 -6.33 18.39
CA GLN A 103 6.39 -6.95 17.06
C GLN A 103 5.91 -5.94 16.03
N ASP A 104 4.97 -5.06 16.41
CA ASP A 104 4.45 -4.00 15.53
C ASP A 104 5.53 -3.00 15.13
N TYR A 105 6.41 -2.62 16.07
CA TYR A 105 7.56 -1.77 15.76
C TYR A 105 8.47 -2.42 14.70
N ARG A 106 8.80 -3.70 14.88
CA ARG A 106 9.67 -4.44 13.95
C ARG A 106 9.02 -4.56 12.57
N LYS A 107 7.73 -4.89 12.53
CA LYS A 107 6.94 -4.98 11.31
C LYS A 107 6.91 -3.64 10.58
N ARG A 108 6.60 -2.54 11.28
CA ARG A 108 6.54 -1.20 10.69
C ARG A 108 7.88 -0.73 10.16
N LEU A 109 8.97 -0.98 10.90
CA LEU A 109 10.32 -0.68 10.44
C LEU A 109 10.68 -1.46 9.16
N SER A 110 10.32 -2.74 9.08
CA SER A 110 10.51 -3.55 7.87
C SER A 110 9.77 -2.96 6.67
N ILE A 111 8.52 -2.48 6.86
CA ILE A 111 7.74 -1.81 5.82
C ILE A 111 8.43 -0.51 5.38
N ILE A 112 8.90 0.31 6.31
CA ILE A 112 9.61 1.58 6.02
C ILE A 112 10.90 1.32 5.21
N ARG A 113 11.63 0.25 5.51
CA ARG A 113 12.81 -0.14 4.72
C ARG A 113 12.43 -0.50 3.28
N LYS A 114 11.33 -1.24 3.08
CA LYS A 114 10.81 -1.56 1.74
C LYS A 114 10.38 -0.29 1.00
N ILE A 115 9.73 0.65 1.69
CA ILE A 115 9.35 1.95 1.13
C ILE A 115 10.60 2.74 0.68
N LEU A 116 11.68 2.74 1.47
CA LEU A 116 12.92 3.41 1.06
C LEU A 116 13.48 2.84 -0.25
N VAL A 117 13.53 1.51 -0.38
CA VAL A 117 13.99 0.84 -1.62
C VAL A 117 13.08 1.21 -2.78
N GLN A 118 11.77 1.05 -2.62
CA GLN A 118 10.76 1.41 -3.61
C GLN A 118 10.90 2.85 -4.10
N GLU A 119 11.03 3.81 -3.18
CA GLU A 119 11.08 5.22 -3.53
C GLU A 119 12.41 5.63 -4.19
N LYS A 120 13.51 4.93 -3.88
CA LYS A 120 14.79 5.08 -4.61
C LYS A 120 14.65 4.59 -6.06
N GLU A 121 14.14 3.38 -6.26
CA GLU A 121 13.95 2.80 -7.59
C GLU A 121 13.01 3.67 -8.46
N MET A 122 11.88 4.11 -7.89
CA MET A 122 10.96 5.00 -8.59
C MET A 122 11.58 6.38 -8.88
N PHE A 123 12.44 6.89 -8.00
CA PHE A 123 13.14 8.15 -8.23
C PHE A 123 14.15 8.05 -9.38
N GLU A 124 14.73 6.87 -9.60
CA GLU A 124 15.60 6.52 -10.73
C GLU A 124 14.81 6.22 -12.02
N GLY A 125 13.47 6.23 -11.98
CA GLY A 125 12.62 5.95 -13.14
C GLY A 125 12.29 4.47 -13.35
N LYS A 126 12.66 3.59 -12.43
CA LYS A 126 12.34 2.17 -12.50
C LYS A 126 10.87 1.93 -12.16
N LYS A 127 10.25 0.95 -12.83
CA LYS A 127 8.91 0.47 -12.48
C LYS A 127 9.01 -0.48 -11.30
N VAL A 128 8.25 -0.23 -10.25
CA VAL A 128 8.17 -1.09 -9.06
C VAL A 128 6.85 -1.87 -9.10
N SER A 129 6.95 -3.19 -9.15
CA SER A 129 5.81 -4.08 -8.96
C SER A 129 5.45 -4.15 -7.47
N ASP A 130 4.19 -4.49 -7.16
CA ASP A 130 3.70 -4.71 -5.79
C ASP A 130 3.94 -3.50 -4.85
N ARG A 131 3.72 -2.28 -5.38
CA ARG A 131 4.00 -1.01 -4.72
C ARG A 131 3.21 -0.84 -3.43
N ILE A 132 3.90 -0.56 -2.32
CA ILE A 132 3.30 -0.17 -1.05
C ILE A 132 2.79 1.27 -1.15
N VAL A 133 1.54 1.51 -0.75
CA VAL A 133 0.88 2.83 -0.81
C VAL A 133 0.50 3.38 0.56
N SER A 134 0.56 2.56 1.61
CA SER A 134 0.28 2.95 2.99
C SER A 134 1.14 2.15 3.95
N ILE A 135 1.61 2.79 5.02
CA ILE A 135 2.37 2.11 6.08
C ILE A 135 1.41 1.25 6.92
N ASP A 136 0.25 1.79 7.29
CA ASP A 136 -0.71 1.10 8.15
C ASP A 136 -1.43 -0.02 7.41
N ARG A 137 -1.81 0.22 6.15
CA ARG A 137 -2.45 -0.75 5.26
C ARG A 137 -1.48 -1.23 4.19
N HIS A 138 -0.34 -1.76 4.63
CA HIS A 138 0.77 -2.17 3.76
C HIS A 138 0.43 -3.32 2.79
N TYR A 139 -0.69 -3.99 3.00
CA TYR A 139 -1.22 -5.04 2.13
C TYR A 139 -2.06 -4.50 0.97
N VAL A 140 -2.57 -3.26 1.06
CA VAL A 140 -3.36 -2.64 -0.02
C VAL A 140 -2.45 -2.28 -1.20
N ARG A 141 -2.94 -2.56 -2.40
CA ARG A 141 -2.25 -2.25 -3.66
C ARG A 141 -3.13 -1.38 -4.55
N PRO A 142 -2.53 -0.60 -5.46
CA PRO A 142 -3.30 0.09 -6.48
C PRO A 142 -3.95 -0.93 -7.43
N ILE A 143 -5.26 -0.84 -7.59
CA ILE A 143 -6.04 -1.64 -8.53
C ILE A 143 -6.40 -0.72 -9.69
N VAL A 144 -5.84 -0.99 -10.87
CA VAL A 144 -6.15 -0.24 -12.09
C VAL A 144 -7.51 -0.71 -12.61
N ARG A 145 -8.42 0.26 -12.81
CA ARG A 145 -9.73 0.02 -13.39
C ARG A 145 -9.88 0.91 -14.63
N GLY A 146 -10.42 0.36 -15.70
CA GLY A 146 -10.65 1.08 -16.95
C GLY A 146 -11.79 2.12 -16.94
N LYS A 147 -12.13 2.67 -15.76
CA LYS A 147 -13.18 3.68 -15.60
C LYS A 147 -12.64 5.08 -15.89
N GLU A 148 -13.40 5.89 -16.63
CA GLU A 148 -13.05 7.26 -16.99
C GLU A 148 -12.84 8.18 -15.77
N THR A 149 -13.63 8.02 -14.71
CA THR A 149 -13.62 8.90 -13.54
C THR A 149 -12.55 8.56 -12.51
N LYS A 150 -12.19 7.27 -12.40
CA LYS A 150 -11.18 6.78 -11.45
C LYS A 150 -10.35 5.67 -12.08
N SER A 151 -9.15 6.01 -12.50
CA SER A 151 -8.22 5.05 -13.11
C SER A 151 -7.61 4.06 -12.11
N VAL A 152 -7.54 4.41 -10.82
CA VAL A 152 -6.93 3.59 -9.76
C VAL A 152 -7.79 3.62 -8.49
N GLU A 153 -8.09 2.46 -7.96
CA GLU A 153 -8.78 2.25 -6.68
C GLU A 153 -7.86 1.57 -5.67
N PHE A 154 -8.11 1.81 -4.37
CA PHE A 154 -7.32 1.27 -3.27
C PHE A 154 -8.25 0.53 -2.30
N GLY A 155 -8.20 -0.78 -2.31
CA GLY A 155 -9.10 -1.58 -1.49
C GLY A 155 -8.98 -3.07 -1.76
N ALA A 156 -10.05 -3.80 -1.45
CA ALA A 156 -10.16 -5.21 -1.76
C ALA A 156 -10.90 -5.39 -3.09
N LYS A 157 -10.27 -6.04 -4.07
CA LYS A 157 -10.96 -6.57 -5.24
C LYS A 157 -11.66 -7.85 -4.84
N VAL A 158 -12.95 -7.92 -5.07
CA VAL A 158 -13.81 -9.03 -4.67
C VAL A 158 -14.53 -9.57 -5.90
N ASN A 159 -14.49 -10.87 -6.09
CA ASN A 159 -15.30 -11.58 -7.06
C ASN A 159 -16.52 -12.15 -6.34
N ASN A 160 -17.71 -11.74 -6.77
CA ASN A 160 -18.96 -12.13 -6.17
C ASN A 160 -19.75 -13.07 -7.09
N ILE A 161 -20.47 -14.00 -6.50
CA ILE A 161 -21.58 -14.70 -7.16
C ILE A 161 -22.89 -14.24 -6.52
N GLN A 162 -23.93 -14.08 -7.33
CA GLN A 162 -25.26 -13.74 -6.85
C GLN A 162 -26.23 -14.85 -7.19
N ILE A 163 -26.98 -15.29 -6.17
CA ILE A 163 -27.95 -16.37 -6.24
C ILE A 163 -29.20 -15.89 -5.54
N ASP A 164 -30.31 -15.78 -6.28
CA ASP A 164 -31.64 -15.39 -5.76
C ASP A 164 -31.59 -14.10 -4.89
N GLY A 165 -30.81 -13.11 -5.33
CA GLY A 165 -30.66 -11.83 -4.64
C GLY A 165 -29.63 -11.81 -3.52
N ILE A 166 -29.02 -12.94 -3.17
CA ILE A 166 -27.98 -13.05 -2.13
C ILE A 166 -26.62 -13.10 -2.80
N SER A 167 -25.70 -12.26 -2.34
CA SER A 167 -24.31 -12.21 -2.83
C SER A 167 -23.39 -13.01 -1.96
N PHE A 168 -22.56 -13.85 -2.56
CA PHE A 168 -21.52 -14.63 -1.90
C PHE A 168 -20.16 -14.22 -2.45
N ILE A 169 -19.17 -14.09 -1.56
CA ILE A 169 -17.79 -13.77 -1.96
C ILE A 169 -17.10 -15.06 -2.40
N GLU A 170 -16.77 -15.15 -3.69
CA GLU A 170 -15.99 -16.28 -4.22
C GLU A 170 -14.50 -16.07 -3.98
N HIS A 171 -14.00 -14.84 -4.24
CA HIS A 171 -12.59 -14.52 -4.06
C HIS A 171 -12.41 -13.09 -3.58
N LEU A 172 -11.44 -12.89 -2.66
CA LEU A 172 -11.05 -11.57 -2.16
C LEU A 172 -9.54 -11.42 -2.21
N SER A 173 -9.07 -10.31 -2.78
CA SER A 173 -7.65 -9.98 -2.83
C SER A 173 -7.43 -8.48 -2.71
N PHE A 174 -6.38 -8.08 -2.00
CA PHE A 174 -5.90 -6.70 -2.00
C PHE A 174 -4.93 -6.38 -3.15
N LYS A 175 -4.70 -7.34 -4.03
CA LYS A 175 -3.98 -7.21 -5.29
C LYS A 175 -4.97 -7.35 -6.46
N ALA A 176 -4.64 -6.71 -7.57
CA ALA A 176 -5.40 -6.94 -8.80
C ALA A 176 -5.30 -8.41 -9.22
N PHE A 177 -6.41 -8.98 -9.68
CA PHE A 177 -6.47 -10.32 -10.28
C PHE A 177 -7.34 -10.26 -11.53
N ASN A 178 -7.12 -11.21 -12.44
CA ASN A 178 -7.99 -11.40 -13.59
C ASN A 178 -9.25 -12.14 -13.15
N GLU A 179 -10.41 -11.50 -13.27
CA GLU A 179 -11.71 -12.08 -12.91
C GLU A 179 -12.16 -13.16 -13.89
N GLY A 180 -11.80 -13.04 -15.16
CA GLY A 180 -12.18 -14.03 -16.18
C GLY A 180 -11.77 -15.46 -15.81
N ILE A 181 -10.59 -15.66 -15.22
CA ILE A 181 -10.12 -17.00 -14.82
C ILE A 181 -10.91 -17.60 -13.64
N ARG A 182 -11.73 -16.80 -12.94
CA ARG A 182 -12.48 -17.23 -11.76
C ARG A 182 -13.83 -17.88 -12.07
N LEU A 183 -14.29 -17.84 -13.33
CA LEU A 183 -15.61 -18.32 -13.72
C LEU A 183 -15.88 -19.77 -13.32
N LYS A 184 -14.91 -20.66 -13.52
CA LYS A 184 -15.04 -22.09 -13.13
C LYS A 184 -15.23 -22.25 -11.61
N ASP A 185 -14.54 -21.43 -10.82
CA ASP A 185 -14.64 -21.46 -9.35
C ASP A 185 -15.99 -20.90 -8.89
N CYS A 186 -16.52 -19.86 -9.55
CA CYS A 186 -17.87 -19.33 -9.30
C CYS A 186 -18.94 -20.42 -9.50
N ILE A 187 -18.86 -21.12 -10.62
CA ILE A 187 -19.80 -22.21 -10.95
C ILE A 187 -19.70 -23.32 -9.90
N ARG A 188 -18.48 -23.77 -9.55
CA ARG A 188 -18.25 -24.80 -8.54
C ARG A 188 -18.79 -24.38 -7.17
N MET A 189 -18.56 -23.13 -6.78
CA MET A 189 -19.03 -22.60 -5.50
C MET A 189 -20.55 -22.61 -5.45
N GLN A 190 -21.27 -22.15 -6.48
CA GLN A 190 -22.71 -22.17 -6.52
C GLN A 190 -23.26 -23.61 -6.48
N GLN A 191 -22.70 -24.50 -7.27
CA GLN A 191 -23.10 -25.92 -7.26
C GLN A 191 -22.96 -26.55 -5.88
N LYS A 192 -21.84 -26.25 -5.18
CA LYS A 192 -21.58 -26.75 -3.83
C LYS A 192 -22.54 -26.16 -2.79
N LEU A 193 -22.78 -24.84 -2.85
CA LEU A 193 -23.63 -24.15 -1.86
C LEU A 193 -25.10 -24.55 -1.98
N MET A 194 -25.60 -24.71 -3.20
CA MET A 194 -27.02 -24.94 -3.48
C MET A 194 -27.35 -26.40 -3.80
N ASN A 195 -26.35 -27.26 -3.90
CA ASN A 195 -26.49 -28.65 -4.33
C ASN A 195 -27.27 -28.82 -5.64
N VAL A 196 -27.04 -27.91 -6.59
CA VAL A 196 -27.74 -27.87 -7.89
C VAL A 196 -26.76 -27.72 -9.04
N ARG A 197 -27.11 -28.27 -10.21
CA ARG A 197 -26.31 -28.06 -11.43
C ARG A 197 -26.61 -26.68 -12.04
N VAL A 198 -25.58 -25.87 -12.27
CA VAL A 198 -25.70 -24.58 -12.98
C VAL A 198 -25.96 -24.87 -14.47
N ARG A 199 -27.06 -24.30 -15.00
CA ARG A 199 -27.45 -24.44 -16.42
C ARG A 199 -27.17 -23.19 -17.23
N CYS A 200 -27.13 -22.02 -16.60
CA CYS A 200 -26.92 -20.73 -17.26
C CYS A 200 -26.02 -19.85 -16.41
N VAL A 201 -25.16 -19.09 -17.07
CA VAL A 201 -24.23 -18.13 -16.46
C VAL A 201 -24.50 -16.75 -17.03
N ALA A 202 -24.63 -15.76 -16.15
CA ALA A 202 -24.67 -14.34 -16.51
C ALA A 202 -23.42 -13.66 -15.93
N ALA A 203 -22.57 -13.13 -16.80
CA ALA A 203 -21.30 -12.52 -16.42
C ALA A 203 -20.90 -11.44 -17.43
N ASP A 204 -20.01 -10.52 -17.04
CA ASP A 204 -19.43 -9.55 -17.97
C ASP A 204 -18.60 -10.25 -19.06
N SER A 205 -18.41 -9.57 -20.19
CA SER A 205 -17.68 -10.07 -21.37
C SER A 205 -16.26 -10.56 -21.07
N ILE A 206 -15.61 -10.02 -20.04
CA ILE A 206 -14.27 -10.43 -19.61
C ILE A 206 -14.21 -11.91 -19.20
N TYR A 207 -15.33 -12.48 -18.73
CA TYR A 207 -15.43 -13.89 -18.36
C TYR A 207 -15.57 -14.82 -19.58
N ALA A 208 -16.06 -14.29 -20.71
CA ALA A 208 -16.23 -15.08 -21.94
C ALA A 208 -14.88 -15.46 -22.55
N LEU A 209 -13.84 -14.64 -22.40
CA LEU A 209 -12.50 -14.91 -22.93
C LEU A 209 -11.85 -16.16 -22.32
N SER A 210 -12.26 -16.56 -21.11
CA SER A 210 -11.74 -17.75 -20.44
C SER A 210 -12.37 -19.08 -20.89
N LEU A 211 -13.42 -19.02 -21.70
CA LEU A 211 -14.12 -20.20 -22.23
C LEU A 211 -13.60 -20.62 -23.62
N ILE A 212 -12.76 -19.80 -24.25
CA ILE A 212 -12.26 -19.99 -25.62
C ILE A 212 -10.88 -20.69 -25.63
N HIS A 213 -10.29 -20.98 -24.46
CA HIS A 213 -8.99 -21.64 -24.32
C HIS A 213 -9.08 -22.95 -23.54
#